data_4dc8d05d1d83f5c7327b6e8f2a31811a
#
_entry.id   4dc8d05d1d83f5c7327b6e8f2a31811a
#
_cell.length_a   1.000
_cell.length_b   1.000
_cell.length_c   1.000
_cell.angle_alpha   90.00
_cell.angle_beta   90.00
_cell.angle_gamma   90.00
#
_symmetry.space_group_name_H-M   'P 1'
#
loop_
_entity.id
_entity.type
_entity.pdbx_description
1 polymer ?
#
loop_
_entity_poly.entity_id
_entity_poly.type
_entity_poly.pdbx_seq_one_letter_code
_entity_poly.pdbx_strand_id
1 'polypeptide(L)'
;FWLPTADAPLPWRSIWEGGYDTAGTALPKLPFIKTSNMDFLRDNETRHVETPMEACNLIQGTPWVVNPKVLGVAQWAWGNNVEVGALPSKEDEVIPDVPNNYHDDEDVNRKWRRMAAGIYARNASTKSKRLLTSKIIYTAEKLSASRFFYPSHCDFRGRVYNISSSLSVMGNDLCRGLLQ
;
A
#
# COMPACT_ATOMS: atom_id res chain seq x y z
N PHE A 1 9.75 -5.18 1.30
CA PHE A 1 8.48 -4.74 0.71
C PHE A 1 8.22 -5.54 -0.55
N TRP A 2 6.96 -6.00 -0.72
CA TRP A 2 6.52 -6.67 -1.93
C TRP A 2 6.07 -5.62 -2.95
N LEU A 3 6.61 -5.70 -4.16
CA LEU A 3 6.34 -4.78 -5.28
C LEU A 3 5.66 -5.54 -6.42
N PRO A 4 5.01 -4.85 -7.37
CA PRO A 4 4.61 -5.47 -8.63
C PRO A 4 5.81 -6.10 -9.34
N THR A 5 5.58 -7.12 -10.15
CA THR A 5 6.63 -7.86 -10.87
C THR A 5 6.65 -7.50 -12.35
N ALA A 6 7.84 -7.43 -12.96
CA ALA A 6 7.96 -7.21 -14.39
C ALA A 6 7.50 -8.43 -15.20
N ASP A 7 7.76 -9.62 -14.67
CA ASP A 7 7.31 -10.88 -15.26
C ASP A 7 6.00 -11.36 -14.65
N ALA A 8 5.26 -12.17 -15.41
CA ALA A 8 4.03 -12.78 -14.92
C ALA A 8 4.31 -13.64 -13.68
N PRO A 9 3.48 -13.54 -12.63
CA PRO A 9 3.63 -14.35 -11.44
C PRO A 9 3.55 -15.85 -11.75
N LEU A 10 4.22 -16.65 -10.92
CA LEU A 10 4.09 -18.10 -11.00
C LEU A 10 2.64 -18.49 -10.70
N PRO A 11 2.03 -19.37 -11.53
CA PRO A 11 0.67 -19.84 -11.24
C PRO A 11 0.63 -20.62 -9.93
N TRP A 12 -0.38 -20.38 -9.12
CA TRP A 12 -0.63 -21.18 -7.92
C TRP A 12 -0.98 -22.62 -8.29
N ARG A 13 -0.20 -23.55 -7.77
CA ARG A 13 -0.38 -25.00 -7.95
C ARG A 13 -0.65 -25.71 -6.62
N SER A 14 -0.26 -25.09 -5.52
CA SER A 14 -0.51 -25.54 -4.16
C SER A 14 -0.57 -24.34 -3.21
N ILE A 15 -0.85 -24.58 -1.94
CA ILE A 15 -0.86 -23.49 -0.93
C ILE A 15 0.50 -22.80 -0.79
N TRP A 16 1.60 -23.49 -1.13
CA TRP A 16 2.96 -22.97 -0.96
C TRP A 16 3.70 -22.72 -2.29
N GLU A 17 3.05 -22.93 -3.42
CA GLU A 17 3.70 -22.90 -4.73
C GLU A 17 2.94 -22.01 -5.71
N GLY A 18 3.46 -20.82 -5.94
CA GLY A 18 2.88 -19.79 -6.83
C GLY A 18 3.15 -18.37 -6.35
N GLY A 19 2.57 -17.40 -7.05
CA GLY A 19 2.75 -15.98 -6.77
C GLY A 19 4.14 -15.47 -7.14
N TYR A 20 4.89 -14.93 -6.17
CA TYR A 20 6.25 -14.46 -6.40
C TYR A 20 7.21 -15.62 -6.66
N ASP A 21 8.08 -15.46 -7.65
CA ASP A 21 9.25 -16.32 -7.76
C ASP A 21 10.28 -15.91 -6.70
N THR A 22 10.44 -16.75 -5.71
CA THR A 22 11.41 -16.56 -4.61
C THR A 22 12.59 -17.53 -4.72
N ALA A 23 12.70 -18.28 -5.81
CA ALA A 23 13.79 -19.22 -6.01
C ALA A 23 15.15 -18.49 -6.00
N GLY A 24 16.09 -19.01 -5.22
CA GLY A 24 17.42 -18.40 -5.07
C GLY A 24 17.49 -17.10 -4.29
N THR A 25 16.39 -16.68 -3.66
CA THR A 25 16.34 -15.46 -2.84
C THR A 25 16.23 -15.79 -1.34
N ALA A 26 16.56 -14.82 -0.48
CA ALA A 26 16.32 -14.92 0.98
C ALA A 26 14.89 -14.56 1.37
N LEU A 27 14.00 -14.32 0.41
CA LEU A 27 12.62 -13.95 0.69
C LEU A 27 11.81 -15.17 1.13
N PRO A 28 10.91 -15.00 2.12
CA PRO A 28 10.05 -16.09 2.55
C PRO A 28 9.03 -16.44 1.47
N LYS A 29 8.70 -17.72 1.35
CA LYS A 29 7.54 -18.15 0.56
C LYS A 29 6.28 -17.62 1.22
N LEU A 30 5.38 -17.07 0.41
CA LEU A 30 4.07 -16.63 0.87
C LEU A 30 3.03 -17.70 0.55
N PRO A 31 2.11 -18.00 1.48
CA PRO A 31 1.06 -18.97 1.21
C PRO A 31 -0.03 -18.37 0.31
N PHE A 32 -0.70 -19.22 -0.45
CA PHE A 32 -1.90 -18.87 -1.21
C PHE A 32 -3.01 -18.32 -0.32
N ILE A 33 -3.18 -18.89 0.86
CA ILE A 33 -4.19 -18.44 1.82
C ILE A 33 -3.53 -17.47 2.80
N LYS A 34 -3.95 -16.21 2.74
CA LYS A 34 -3.48 -15.14 3.65
C LYS A 34 -4.01 -15.36 5.05
N THR A 35 -3.20 -15.93 5.93
CA THR A 35 -3.48 -16.12 7.34
C THR A 35 -2.19 -16.18 8.14
N SER A 36 -2.26 -15.83 9.42
CA SER A 36 -1.17 -16.06 10.40
C SER A 36 -1.32 -17.40 11.15
N ASN A 37 -2.44 -18.11 10.95
CA ASN A 37 -2.68 -19.39 11.58
C ASN A 37 -2.02 -20.52 10.78
N MET A 38 -0.88 -21.00 11.27
CA MET A 38 -0.10 -22.05 10.61
C MET A 38 -0.79 -23.41 10.65
N ASP A 39 -1.56 -23.70 11.70
CA ASP A 39 -2.30 -24.97 11.79
C ASP A 39 -3.41 -24.99 10.73
N PHE A 40 -4.11 -23.88 10.53
CA PHE A 40 -5.07 -23.74 9.43
C PHE A 40 -4.43 -23.99 8.06
N LEU A 41 -3.20 -23.50 7.82
CA LEU A 41 -2.50 -23.76 6.57
C LEU A 41 -2.16 -25.23 6.40
N ARG A 42 -1.65 -25.91 7.44
CA ARG A 42 -1.35 -27.34 7.41
C ARG A 42 -2.60 -28.20 7.16
N ASP A 43 -3.69 -27.89 7.84
CA ASP A 43 -4.97 -28.61 7.68
C ASP A 43 -5.56 -28.47 6.28
N ASN A 44 -5.22 -27.40 5.57
CA ASN A 44 -5.70 -27.14 4.21
C ASN A 44 -4.68 -27.50 3.12
N GLU A 45 -3.49 -27.97 3.47
CA GLU A 45 -2.42 -28.29 2.52
C GLU A 45 -2.81 -29.36 1.50
N THR A 46 -3.64 -30.32 1.95
CA THR A 46 -4.15 -31.41 1.12
C THR A 46 -5.55 -31.14 0.54
N ARG A 47 -6.18 -30.00 0.87
CA ARG A 47 -7.49 -29.67 0.32
C ARG A 47 -7.38 -29.16 -1.09
N HIS A 48 -8.30 -29.60 -1.94
CA HIS A 48 -8.44 -29.11 -3.30
C HIS A 48 -9.05 -27.70 -3.26
N VAL A 49 -8.21 -26.68 -3.52
CA VAL A 49 -8.61 -25.28 -3.67
C VAL A 49 -8.38 -24.83 -5.12
N GLU A 50 -8.61 -25.71 -6.09
CA GLU A 50 -8.33 -25.52 -7.50
C GLU A 50 -9.05 -24.29 -8.07
N THR A 51 -10.38 -24.22 -7.92
CA THR A 51 -11.17 -23.11 -8.47
C THR A 51 -10.73 -21.74 -7.94
N PRO A 52 -10.50 -21.52 -6.62
CA PRO A 52 -9.91 -20.27 -6.14
C PRO A 52 -8.51 -19.99 -6.68
N MET A 53 -7.67 -21.02 -6.88
CA MET A 53 -6.34 -20.86 -7.46
C MET A 53 -6.41 -20.47 -8.93
N GLU A 54 -7.26 -21.10 -9.72
CA GLU A 54 -7.50 -20.76 -11.12
C GLU A 54 -7.97 -19.31 -11.27
N ALA A 55 -8.96 -18.90 -10.49
CA ALA A 55 -9.44 -17.52 -10.48
C ALA A 55 -8.32 -16.52 -10.11
N CYS A 56 -7.54 -16.85 -9.10
CA CYS A 56 -6.40 -16.02 -8.70
C CYS A 56 -5.31 -15.98 -9.79
N ASN A 57 -5.04 -17.10 -10.46
CA ASN A 57 -4.09 -17.18 -11.57
C ASN A 57 -4.50 -16.31 -12.77
N LEU A 58 -5.79 -16.28 -13.09
CA LEU A 58 -6.31 -15.38 -14.13
C LEU A 58 -6.12 -13.90 -13.74
N ILE A 59 -6.44 -13.55 -12.50
CA ILE A 59 -6.31 -12.17 -12.00
C ILE A 59 -4.84 -11.73 -11.99
N GLN A 60 -3.96 -12.54 -11.41
CA GLN A 60 -2.54 -12.19 -11.33
C GLN A 60 -1.81 -12.24 -12.68
N GLY A 61 -2.32 -12.99 -13.65
CA GLY A 61 -1.81 -13.04 -15.02
C GLY A 61 -2.23 -11.84 -15.88
N THR A 62 -3.11 -10.96 -15.37
CA THR A 62 -3.53 -9.75 -16.07
C THR A 62 -2.42 -8.69 -16.00
N PRO A 63 -1.89 -8.24 -17.15
CA PRO A 63 -0.87 -7.19 -17.18
C PRO A 63 -1.48 -5.81 -16.92
N TRP A 64 -0.70 -4.96 -16.26
CA TRP A 64 -1.02 -3.57 -15.97
C TRP A 64 0.06 -2.65 -16.52
N VAL A 65 -0.30 -1.42 -16.83
CA VAL A 65 0.64 -0.34 -17.19
C VAL A 65 0.31 0.92 -16.41
N VAL A 66 1.30 1.79 -16.27
CA VAL A 66 1.09 3.10 -15.64
C VAL A 66 0.50 4.07 -16.66
N ASN A 67 -0.55 4.78 -16.28
CA ASN A 67 -1.11 5.87 -17.07
C ASN A 67 -0.15 7.08 -17.09
N PRO A 68 0.51 7.40 -18.21
CA PRO A 68 1.54 8.43 -18.25
C PRO A 68 0.98 9.84 -18.02
N LYS A 69 -0.27 10.09 -18.42
CA LYS A 69 -0.92 11.39 -18.21
C LYS A 69 -1.18 11.65 -16.74
N VAL A 70 -1.74 10.67 -16.04
CA VAL A 70 -2.01 10.77 -14.60
C VAL A 70 -0.72 10.85 -13.82
N LEU A 71 0.31 10.07 -14.20
CA LEU A 71 1.63 10.15 -13.57
C LEU A 71 2.25 11.54 -13.72
N GLY A 72 2.23 12.13 -14.91
CA GLY A 72 2.75 13.47 -15.15
C GLY A 72 2.05 14.53 -14.29
N VAL A 73 0.73 14.49 -14.19
CA VAL A 73 -0.05 15.39 -13.32
C VAL A 73 0.29 15.17 -11.85
N ALA A 74 0.37 13.92 -11.40
CA ALA A 74 0.70 13.59 -10.01
C ALA A 74 2.12 14.06 -9.64
N GLN A 75 3.10 13.85 -10.52
CA GLN A 75 4.48 14.32 -10.32
C GLN A 75 4.56 15.85 -10.26
N TRP A 76 3.87 16.54 -11.18
CA TRP A 76 3.83 17.99 -11.18
C TRP A 76 3.19 18.55 -9.91
N ALA A 77 2.00 18.04 -9.53
CA ALA A 77 1.30 18.49 -8.34
C ALA A 77 2.12 18.21 -7.06
N TRP A 78 2.70 17.01 -6.97
CA TRP A 78 3.57 16.62 -5.86
C TRP A 78 4.84 17.46 -5.79
N GLY A 79 5.47 17.74 -6.96
CA GLY A 79 6.66 18.61 -7.05
C GLY A 79 6.40 20.01 -6.54
N ASN A 80 5.26 20.59 -6.91
CA ASN A 80 4.88 21.98 -6.62
C ASN A 80 4.07 22.16 -5.33
N ASN A 81 3.93 21.11 -4.49
CA ASN A 81 3.12 21.14 -3.26
C ASN A 81 1.67 21.59 -3.49
N VAL A 82 1.07 21.14 -4.59
CA VAL A 82 -0.33 21.42 -4.90
C VAL A 82 -1.20 20.34 -4.27
N GLU A 83 -2.08 20.74 -3.36
CA GLU A 83 -3.05 19.86 -2.73
C GLU A 83 -4.22 19.60 -3.69
N VAL A 84 -4.15 18.50 -4.41
CA VAL A 84 -5.20 18.07 -5.33
C VAL A 84 -5.56 16.60 -5.07
N GLY A 85 -6.84 16.30 -5.06
CA GLY A 85 -7.32 14.95 -4.75
C GLY A 85 -6.89 14.49 -3.35
N ALA A 86 -6.19 13.36 -3.28
CA ALA A 86 -5.69 12.77 -2.03
C ALA A 86 -4.20 13.08 -1.74
N LEU A 87 -3.58 14.01 -2.49
CA LEU A 87 -2.20 14.42 -2.24
C LEU A 87 -2.12 15.23 -0.93
N PRO A 88 -1.31 14.80 0.03
CA PRO A 88 -1.18 15.52 1.30
C PRO A 88 -0.26 16.74 1.14
N SER A 89 -0.51 17.79 1.93
CA SER A 89 0.42 18.91 2.08
C SER A 89 1.82 18.44 2.48
N LYS A 90 2.86 19.09 1.98
CA LYS A 90 4.25 18.86 2.41
C LYS A 90 4.61 19.60 3.68
N GLU A 91 3.76 20.53 4.10
CA GLU A 91 3.99 21.37 5.29
C GLU A 91 3.29 20.78 6.51
N ASP A 92 3.92 20.92 7.67
CA ASP A 92 3.31 20.56 8.94
C ASP A 92 2.47 21.73 9.47
N GLU A 93 1.37 21.43 10.16
CA GLU A 93 0.63 22.43 10.89
C GLU A 93 1.50 23.01 12.01
N VAL A 94 1.50 24.35 12.11
CA VAL A 94 2.27 25.05 13.13
C VAL A 94 1.63 24.85 14.50
N ILE A 95 2.45 24.51 15.48
CA ILE A 95 2.02 24.40 16.87
C ILE A 95 2.00 25.82 17.44
N PRO A 96 0.86 26.29 18.01
CA PRO A 96 0.80 27.59 18.62
C PRO A 96 1.78 27.75 19.78
N ASP A 97 2.27 28.96 19.97
CA ASP A 97 3.14 29.27 21.08
C ASP A 97 2.47 28.96 22.43
N VAL A 98 3.31 28.65 23.41
CA VAL A 98 2.83 28.39 24.78
C VAL A 98 2.25 29.70 25.35
N PRO A 99 1.00 29.71 25.87
CA PRO A 99 0.41 30.89 26.46
C PRO A 99 1.21 31.40 27.67
N ASN A 100 1.27 32.70 27.86
CA ASN A 100 2.05 33.31 28.95
C ASN A 100 1.62 32.80 30.35
N ASN A 101 0.33 32.49 30.55
CA ASN A 101 -0.22 31.97 31.79
C ASN A 101 -0.29 30.44 31.87
N TYR A 102 0.46 29.73 30.98
CA TYR A 102 0.48 28.29 30.92
C TYR A 102 0.85 27.60 32.24
N HIS A 103 1.76 28.20 33.02
CA HIS A 103 2.25 27.63 34.28
C HIS A 103 1.34 28.02 35.47
N ASP A 104 0.57 29.08 35.34
CA ASP A 104 -0.22 29.67 36.45
C ASP A 104 -1.70 29.24 36.42
N ASP A 105 -2.19 28.79 35.24
CA ASP A 105 -3.58 28.38 35.01
C ASP A 105 -3.65 26.96 34.46
N GLU A 106 -4.15 26.04 35.30
CA GLU A 106 -4.25 24.62 34.96
C GLU A 106 -5.23 24.35 33.79
N ASP A 107 -6.29 25.17 33.67
CA ASP A 107 -7.26 25.01 32.57
C ASP A 107 -6.66 25.47 31.24
N VAL A 108 -5.86 26.54 31.25
CA VAL A 108 -5.11 27.02 30.08
C VAL A 108 -4.10 25.96 29.65
N ASN A 109 -3.32 25.43 30.61
CA ASN A 109 -2.38 24.36 30.39
C ASN A 109 -3.04 23.15 29.73
N ARG A 110 -4.16 22.68 30.28
CA ARG A 110 -4.89 21.50 29.77
C ARG A 110 -5.44 21.72 28.37
N LYS A 111 -6.01 22.90 28.10
CA LYS A 111 -6.53 23.28 26.78
C LYS A 111 -5.41 23.33 25.73
N TRP A 112 -4.30 23.99 26.05
CA TRP A 112 -3.15 24.09 25.14
C TRP A 112 -2.55 22.72 24.84
N ARG A 113 -2.32 21.88 25.85
CA ARG A 113 -1.81 20.50 25.66
C ARG A 113 -2.72 19.67 24.78
N ARG A 114 -4.03 19.76 24.97
CA ARG A 114 -4.99 19.03 24.14
C ARG A 114 -4.96 19.49 22.69
N MET A 115 -4.87 20.79 22.47
CA MET A 115 -4.72 21.37 21.14
C MET A 115 -3.41 20.96 20.47
N ALA A 116 -2.28 21.12 21.16
CA ALA A 116 -0.97 20.73 20.66
C ALA A 116 -0.90 19.24 20.34
N ALA A 117 -1.42 18.36 21.22
CA ALA A 117 -1.49 16.92 20.97
C ALA A 117 -2.30 16.59 19.71
N GLY A 118 -3.40 17.32 19.47
CA GLY A 118 -4.19 17.19 18.23
C GLY A 118 -3.38 17.56 16.99
N ILE A 119 -2.61 18.63 17.03
CA ILE A 119 -1.74 19.05 15.92
C ILE A 119 -0.61 18.03 15.69
N TYR A 120 0.04 17.56 16.75
CA TYR A 120 1.05 16.51 16.63
C TYR A 120 0.50 15.23 15.98
N ALA A 121 -0.71 14.81 16.38
CA ALA A 121 -1.35 13.63 15.79
C ALA A 121 -1.67 13.82 14.29
N ARG A 122 -2.17 15.02 13.91
CA ARG A 122 -2.43 15.34 12.49
C ARG A 122 -1.12 15.39 11.68
N ASN A 123 -0.07 16.02 12.20
CA ASN A 123 1.23 16.08 11.55
C ASN A 123 1.84 14.67 11.36
N ALA A 124 1.74 13.80 12.36
CA ALA A 124 2.17 12.41 12.25
C ALA A 124 1.39 11.63 11.18
N SER A 125 0.07 11.83 11.13
CA SER A 125 -0.79 11.25 10.09
C SER A 125 -0.42 11.76 8.70
N THR A 126 -0.24 13.08 8.54
CA THR A 126 0.16 13.71 7.27
C THR A 126 1.53 13.24 6.81
N LYS A 127 2.49 13.12 7.73
CA LYS A 127 3.82 12.55 7.43
C LYS A 127 3.73 11.13 6.88
N SER A 128 2.90 10.28 7.48
CA SER A 128 2.67 8.92 6.98
C SER A 128 2.05 8.91 5.58
N LYS A 129 1.09 9.80 5.31
CA LYS A 129 0.49 9.97 3.98
C LYS A 129 1.51 10.45 2.95
N ARG A 130 2.40 11.39 3.31
CA ARG A 130 3.50 11.86 2.44
C ARG A 130 4.42 10.72 2.03
N LEU A 131 4.83 9.89 3.00
CA LEU A 131 5.67 8.72 2.72
C LEU A 131 5.00 7.74 1.78
N LEU A 132 3.71 7.46 2.00
CA LEU A 132 2.93 6.58 1.13
C LEU A 132 2.82 7.17 -0.28
N THR A 133 2.47 8.44 -0.42
CA THR A 133 2.33 9.14 -1.71
C THR A 133 3.65 9.15 -2.47
N SER A 134 4.74 9.51 -1.82
CA SER A 134 6.08 9.49 -2.41
C SER A 134 6.45 8.09 -2.92
N LYS A 135 6.15 7.06 -2.13
CA LYS A 135 6.39 5.67 -2.52
C LYS A 135 5.54 5.23 -3.72
N ILE A 136 4.27 5.64 -3.78
CA ILE A 136 3.38 5.33 -4.91
C ILE A 136 3.91 5.97 -6.19
N ILE A 137 4.21 7.28 -6.16
CA ILE A 137 4.71 8.02 -7.33
C ILE A 137 6.05 7.43 -7.80
N TYR A 138 6.98 7.18 -6.87
CA TYR A 138 8.26 6.55 -7.20
C TYR A 138 8.10 5.16 -7.83
N THR A 139 7.21 4.31 -7.28
CA THR A 139 6.96 2.98 -7.83
C THR A 139 6.34 3.08 -9.22
N ALA A 140 5.38 4.00 -9.42
CA ALA A 140 4.76 4.23 -10.72
C ALA A 140 5.79 4.72 -11.76
N GLU A 141 6.69 5.62 -11.37
CA GLU A 141 7.78 6.09 -12.24
C GLU A 141 8.69 4.94 -12.70
N LYS A 142 9.10 4.08 -11.77
CA LYS A 142 9.94 2.91 -12.08
C LYS A 142 9.27 1.90 -13.01
N LEU A 143 7.95 1.78 -12.92
CA LEU A 143 7.15 0.84 -13.73
C LEU A 143 6.56 1.46 -14.99
N SER A 144 6.79 2.76 -15.24
CA SER A 144 6.13 3.51 -16.34
C SER A 144 6.52 3.06 -17.74
N ALA A 145 7.69 2.44 -17.89
CA ALA A 145 8.25 2.05 -19.19
C ALA A 145 7.77 0.67 -19.68
N SER A 146 7.15 -0.14 -18.85
CA SER A 146 6.81 -1.52 -19.18
C SER A 146 5.48 -1.95 -18.51
N ARG A 147 4.93 -3.05 -19.01
CA ARG A 147 3.86 -3.76 -18.31
C ARG A 147 4.42 -4.45 -17.07
N PHE A 148 3.56 -4.64 -16.09
CA PHE A 148 3.86 -5.33 -14.85
C PHE A 148 2.64 -6.09 -14.34
N PHE A 149 2.83 -6.92 -13.33
CA PHE A 149 1.82 -7.83 -12.81
C PHE A 149 1.72 -7.71 -11.29
N TYR A 150 0.56 -8.14 -10.76
CA TYR A 150 0.33 -8.18 -9.33
C TYR A 150 0.21 -9.63 -8.84
N PRO A 151 1.28 -10.20 -8.26
CA PRO A 151 1.13 -11.44 -7.51
C PRO A 151 0.04 -11.30 -6.46
N SER A 152 -0.88 -12.24 -6.43
CA SER A 152 -2.09 -12.17 -5.64
C SER A 152 -2.29 -13.45 -4.85
N HIS A 153 -3.03 -13.37 -3.75
CA HIS A 153 -3.41 -14.50 -2.90
C HIS A 153 -4.85 -14.34 -2.40
N CYS A 154 -5.44 -15.38 -1.81
CA CYS A 154 -6.76 -15.32 -1.23
C CYS A 154 -6.71 -15.22 0.29
N ASP A 155 -7.71 -14.60 0.94
CA ASP A 155 -7.96 -14.82 2.35
C ASP A 155 -8.75 -16.12 2.58
N PHE A 156 -8.93 -16.51 3.85
CA PHE A 156 -9.68 -17.70 4.24
C PHE A 156 -11.18 -17.65 3.84
N ARG A 157 -11.67 -16.49 3.40
CA ARG A 157 -13.05 -16.29 2.90
C ARG A 157 -13.15 -16.31 1.38
N GLY A 158 -12.05 -16.56 0.67
CA GLY A 158 -12.00 -16.58 -0.79
C GLY A 158 -11.90 -15.20 -1.45
N ARG A 159 -11.55 -14.13 -0.71
CA ARG A 159 -11.32 -12.82 -1.29
C ARG A 159 -9.90 -12.71 -1.80
N VAL A 160 -9.73 -12.25 -3.03
CA VAL A 160 -8.42 -12.06 -3.65
C VAL A 160 -7.83 -10.71 -3.23
N TYR A 161 -6.55 -10.72 -2.90
CA TYR A 161 -5.75 -9.53 -2.52
C TYR A 161 -4.43 -9.52 -3.28
N ASN A 162 -4.06 -8.36 -3.80
CA ASN A 162 -2.70 -8.17 -4.29
C ASN A 162 -1.73 -8.17 -3.11
N ILE A 163 -0.60 -8.81 -3.28
CA ILE A 163 0.44 -8.89 -2.25
C ILE A 163 1.23 -7.59 -2.18
N SER A 164 1.31 -6.85 -3.31
CA SER A 164 2.02 -5.57 -3.36
C SER A 164 1.46 -4.56 -2.35
N SER A 165 2.36 -3.92 -1.59
CA SER A 165 2.01 -2.93 -0.57
C SER A 165 2.01 -1.48 -1.06
N SER A 166 2.47 -1.24 -2.29
CA SER A 166 2.52 0.09 -2.92
C SER A 166 1.99 0.00 -4.34
N LEU A 167 1.41 1.06 -4.86
CA LEU A 167 0.82 1.12 -6.18
C LEU A 167 -0.04 -0.15 -6.44
N SER A 168 -1.22 -0.20 -5.85
CA SER A 168 -2.10 -1.37 -5.92
C SER A 168 -3.48 -0.98 -6.42
N VAL A 169 -4.13 -1.83 -7.20
CA VAL A 169 -5.54 -1.66 -7.62
C VAL A 169 -6.50 -1.58 -6.44
N MET A 170 -6.09 -2.08 -5.28
CA MET A 170 -6.84 -2.02 -4.02
C MET A 170 -6.45 -0.79 -3.17
N GLY A 171 -5.56 0.06 -3.68
CA GLY A 171 -5.09 1.26 -3.01
C GLY A 171 -6.08 2.43 -3.05
N ASN A 172 -5.57 3.62 -2.70
CA ASN A 172 -6.33 4.86 -2.77
C ASN A 172 -6.58 5.31 -4.22
N ASP A 173 -7.30 6.42 -4.39
CA ASP A 173 -7.66 6.94 -5.73
C ASP A 173 -6.44 7.27 -6.60
N LEU A 174 -5.35 7.74 -5.99
CA LEU A 174 -4.09 7.96 -6.71
C LEU A 174 -3.55 6.65 -7.29
N CYS A 175 -3.52 5.57 -6.51
CA CYS A 175 -3.10 4.26 -7.00
C CYS A 175 -3.96 3.79 -8.18
N ARG A 176 -5.28 3.87 -8.03
CA ARG A 176 -6.22 3.42 -9.07
C ARG A 176 -6.17 4.28 -10.32
N GLY A 177 -6.01 5.59 -10.17
CA GLY A 177 -5.88 6.51 -11.31
C GLY A 177 -4.57 6.34 -12.09
N LEU A 178 -3.51 5.86 -11.42
CA LEU A 178 -2.22 5.59 -12.06
C LEU A 178 -2.20 4.28 -12.88
N LEU A 179 -3.20 3.41 -12.72
CA LEU A 179 -3.23 2.08 -13.33
C LEU A 179 -4.20 2.01 -14.51
N GLN A 180 -3.81 1.30 -15.56
CA GLN A 180 -4.64 0.96 -16.72
C GLN A 180 -4.25 -0.38 -17.33
#